data_54823d94f0ffbbecf6568103bca11ad5
#
_entry.id   54823d94f0ffbbecf6568103bca11ad5
#
_cell.length_a   1.000
_cell.length_b   1.000
_cell.length_c   1.000
_cell.angle_alpha   90.00
_cell.angle_beta   90.00
_cell.angle_gamma   90.00
#
_symmetry.space_group_name_H-M   'P 1'
#
loop_
_entity.id
_entity.type
_entity.pdbx_description
1 polymer ?
#
loop_
_entity_poly.entity_id
_entity_poly.type
_entity_poly.pdbx_seq_one_letter_code
_entity_poly.pdbx_strand_id
1 'polypeptide(L)'
;MRQAFVGTIVGLSLLPVGIAIAQPPKQPLKLTEASQVGTNGLGPVLVGMTVAEAEKAAGRKFNTDKEGPNGIACLYSQPQGLPGVGFMVVDGRIARIDVWSNRKITTFRGAKIGDSEARIKQLYGKQIQVQQHEYDPKGHYLVFVPKDKADRNFRVVFETDGQKVTRFRSGKLPEVEYVEGCA
;
A
#
# COMPACT_ATOMS: atom_id res chain seq x y z
N MET A 1 3.44 -78.42 -30.08
CA MET A 1 4.25 -77.61 -29.16
C MET A 1 4.01 -76.10 -29.50
N ARG A 2 3.22 -75.44 -28.69
CA ARG A 2 2.95 -73.95 -28.88
C ARG A 2 3.61 -73.26 -27.71
N GLN A 3 4.60 -72.44 -27.97
CA GLN A 3 5.23 -71.56 -26.98
C GLN A 3 4.42 -70.26 -26.87
N ALA A 4 4.01 -69.90 -25.65
CA ALA A 4 3.36 -68.60 -25.31
C ALA A 4 4.42 -67.59 -24.91
N PHE A 5 4.47 -66.47 -25.62
CA PHE A 5 5.27 -65.33 -25.23
C PHE A 5 4.50 -64.48 -24.20
N VAL A 6 5.05 -64.36 -23.01
CA VAL A 6 4.57 -63.41 -21.98
C VAL A 6 5.26 -62.09 -22.18
N GLY A 7 4.53 -61.09 -22.65
CA GLY A 7 5.01 -59.70 -22.77
C GLY A 7 4.84 -58.94 -21.45
N THR A 8 5.95 -58.50 -20.86
CA THR A 8 5.97 -57.67 -19.66
C THR A 8 5.73 -56.20 -20.04
N ILE A 9 4.61 -55.66 -19.64
CA ILE A 9 4.29 -54.22 -19.80
C ILE A 9 4.90 -53.44 -18.63
N VAL A 10 5.93 -52.65 -18.89
CA VAL A 10 6.48 -51.68 -17.92
C VAL A 10 5.61 -50.44 -17.94
N GLY A 11 4.80 -50.28 -16.91
CA GLY A 11 3.98 -49.08 -16.73
C GLY A 11 4.85 -47.88 -16.25
N LEU A 12 4.99 -46.87 -17.07
CA LEU A 12 5.65 -45.62 -16.72
C LEU A 12 4.68 -44.73 -15.93
N SER A 13 4.86 -44.65 -14.61
CA SER A 13 4.07 -43.79 -13.72
C SER A 13 4.54 -42.32 -13.85
N LEU A 14 3.77 -41.48 -14.53
CA LEU A 14 3.95 -40.04 -14.53
C LEU A 14 3.42 -39.47 -13.20
N LEU A 15 4.31 -39.06 -12.30
CA LEU A 15 3.95 -38.30 -11.10
C LEU A 15 3.57 -36.86 -11.51
N PRO A 16 2.43 -36.35 -11.03
CA PRO A 16 2.07 -34.98 -11.30
C PRO A 16 3.05 -34.03 -10.57
N VAL A 17 3.74 -33.18 -11.31
CA VAL A 17 4.50 -32.04 -10.75
C VAL A 17 3.51 -31.01 -10.22
N GLY A 18 3.30 -31.03 -8.91
CA GLY A 18 2.48 -30.04 -8.24
C GLY A 18 3.17 -28.65 -8.31
N ILE A 19 2.58 -27.73 -9.04
CA ILE A 19 2.99 -26.32 -9.00
C ILE A 19 2.56 -25.77 -7.65
N ALA A 20 3.53 -25.56 -6.74
CA ALA A 20 3.31 -24.86 -5.49
C ALA A 20 3.00 -23.39 -5.81
N ILE A 21 1.74 -23.02 -5.75
CA ILE A 21 1.33 -21.59 -5.81
C ILE A 21 1.78 -20.98 -4.48
N ALA A 22 2.82 -20.13 -4.52
CA ALA A 22 3.26 -19.39 -3.36
C ALA A 22 2.10 -18.50 -2.87
N GLN A 23 1.61 -18.77 -1.65
CA GLN A 23 0.60 -17.91 -1.03
C GLN A 23 1.19 -16.52 -0.79
N PRO A 24 0.44 -15.43 -1.08
CA PRO A 24 0.90 -14.09 -0.76
C PRO A 24 1.18 -14.01 0.75
N PRO A 25 2.20 -13.25 1.17
CA PRO A 25 2.56 -13.13 2.58
C PRO A 25 1.34 -12.65 3.38
N LYS A 26 0.97 -13.41 4.40
CA LYS A 26 -0.15 -13.08 5.28
C LYS A 26 0.18 -11.78 6.00
N GLN A 27 -0.56 -10.71 5.75
CA GLN A 27 -0.40 -9.43 6.44
C GLN A 27 -0.46 -9.65 7.96
N PRO A 28 0.39 -8.96 8.74
CA PRO A 28 0.36 -9.09 10.19
C PRO A 28 -1.02 -8.71 10.74
N LEU A 29 -1.53 -9.47 11.69
CA LEU A 29 -2.83 -9.24 12.34
C LEU A 29 -2.87 -7.93 13.15
N LYS A 30 -1.73 -7.27 13.38
CA LYS A 30 -1.62 -5.98 14.08
C LYS A 30 -0.80 -5.01 13.24
N LEU A 31 -1.11 -3.73 13.38
CA LEU A 31 -0.34 -2.67 12.74
C LEU A 31 1.03 -2.52 13.42
N THR A 32 2.10 -2.67 12.65
CA THR A 32 3.49 -2.57 13.10
C THR A 32 4.35 -1.85 12.05
N GLU A 33 5.62 -1.59 12.37
CA GLU A 33 6.59 -1.07 11.39
C GLU A 33 6.88 -2.05 10.23
N ALA A 34 6.53 -3.33 10.37
CA ALA A 34 6.60 -4.32 9.30
C ALA A 34 5.36 -4.36 8.40
N SER A 35 4.32 -3.59 8.75
CA SER A 35 3.12 -3.47 7.93
C SER A 35 3.44 -2.73 6.64
N GLN A 36 2.83 -3.16 5.54
CA GLN A 36 3.04 -2.57 4.21
C GLN A 36 1.85 -1.72 3.79
N VAL A 37 2.14 -0.63 3.10
CA VAL A 37 1.13 0.21 2.46
C VAL A 37 0.71 -0.43 1.14
N GLY A 38 -0.56 -0.80 1.04
CA GLY A 38 -1.23 -1.20 -0.18
C GLY A 38 -1.83 -0.01 -0.93
N THR A 39 -2.61 -0.28 -1.96
CA THR A 39 -3.39 0.76 -2.67
C THR A 39 -4.51 1.33 -1.81
N ASN A 40 -5.08 0.52 -0.92
CA ASN A 40 -6.29 0.79 -0.17
C ASN A 40 -6.10 0.70 1.36
N GLY A 41 -4.87 0.72 1.88
CA GLY A 41 -4.66 0.57 3.33
C GLY A 41 -3.21 0.40 3.75
N LEU A 42 -3.00 0.26 5.06
CA LEU A 42 -1.72 -0.06 5.70
C LEU A 42 -1.91 -1.27 6.61
N GLY A 43 -1.32 -2.40 6.25
CA GLY A 43 -1.50 -3.65 7.00
C GLY A 43 -2.99 -4.00 7.17
N PRO A 44 -3.48 -4.15 8.41
CA PRO A 44 -4.89 -4.49 8.65
C PRO A 44 -5.86 -3.29 8.59
N VAL A 45 -5.34 -2.06 8.48
CA VAL A 45 -6.16 -0.83 8.45
C VAL A 45 -6.46 -0.46 7.01
N LEU A 46 -7.75 -0.42 6.65
CA LEU A 46 -8.20 -0.20 5.28
C LEU A 46 -8.95 1.12 5.13
N VAL A 47 -8.90 1.70 3.95
CA VAL A 47 -9.77 2.80 3.53
C VAL A 47 -11.23 2.37 3.66
N GLY A 48 -12.09 3.29 4.15
CA GLY A 48 -13.50 3.05 4.44
C GLY A 48 -13.78 2.64 5.89
N MET A 49 -12.79 2.19 6.67
CA MET A 49 -12.96 1.93 8.10
C MET A 49 -13.23 3.22 8.87
N THR A 50 -14.07 3.15 9.88
CA THR A 50 -14.14 4.17 10.94
C THR A 50 -12.87 4.11 11.80
N VAL A 51 -12.58 5.17 12.56
CA VAL A 51 -11.43 5.17 13.50
C VAL A 51 -11.50 4.01 14.49
N ALA A 52 -12.69 3.71 15.02
CA ALA A 52 -12.88 2.61 15.97
C ALA A 52 -12.60 1.22 15.34
N GLU A 53 -13.06 1.00 14.11
CA GLU A 53 -12.75 -0.23 13.36
C GLU A 53 -11.25 -0.34 13.08
N ALA A 54 -10.60 0.77 12.71
CA ALA A 54 -9.17 0.83 12.46
C ALA A 54 -8.34 0.57 13.73
N GLU A 55 -8.69 1.14 14.87
CA GLU A 55 -8.08 0.85 16.17
C GLU A 55 -8.16 -0.65 16.51
N LYS A 56 -9.34 -1.23 16.33
CA LYS A 56 -9.56 -2.67 16.56
C LYS A 56 -8.70 -3.51 15.62
N ALA A 57 -8.67 -3.20 14.33
CA ALA A 57 -7.88 -3.90 13.34
C ALA A 57 -6.37 -3.74 13.60
N ALA A 58 -5.93 -2.53 13.93
CA ALA A 58 -4.54 -2.20 14.24
C ALA A 58 -4.05 -2.83 15.56
N GLY A 59 -4.97 -3.17 16.47
CA GLY A 59 -4.63 -3.63 17.83
C GLY A 59 -3.96 -2.56 18.68
N ARG A 60 -4.25 -1.26 18.42
CA ARG A 60 -3.73 -0.09 19.14
C ARG A 60 -4.65 1.11 19.05
N LYS A 61 -4.53 2.02 20.03
CA LYS A 61 -5.26 3.28 20.05
C LYS A 61 -4.66 4.29 19.08
N PHE A 62 -5.50 5.20 18.61
CA PHE A 62 -5.09 6.31 17.76
C PHE A 62 -5.28 7.64 18.51
N ASN A 63 -4.39 8.58 18.28
CA ASN A 63 -4.56 9.98 18.64
C ASN A 63 -5.28 10.65 17.46
N THR A 64 -6.53 11.02 17.67
CA THR A 64 -7.36 11.63 16.63
C THR A 64 -7.57 13.10 16.96
N ASP A 65 -7.41 13.96 15.95
CA ASP A 65 -7.72 15.38 16.07
C ASP A 65 -9.19 15.56 16.42
N LYS A 66 -9.50 16.53 17.28
CA LYS A 66 -10.87 16.73 17.76
C LYS A 66 -11.76 17.32 16.68
N GLU A 67 -11.21 18.24 15.90
CA GLU A 67 -11.90 18.95 14.82
C GLU A 67 -10.95 19.14 13.64
N GLY A 68 -11.49 19.09 12.45
CA GLY A 68 -10.78 19.48 11.24
C GLY A 68 -10.67 21.00 11.14
N PRO A 69 -9.73 21.52 10.33
CA PRO A 69 -9.59 22.95 10.11
C PRO A 69 -10.90 23.55 9.57
N ASN A 70 -11.30 24.71 10.13
CA ASN A 70 -12.49 25.47 9.70
C ASN A 70 -13.83 24.68 9.76
N GLY A 71 -13.96 23.67 10.65
CA GLY A 71 -15.17 22.87 10.76
C GLY A 71 -15.37 21.86 9.61
N ILE A 72 -14.36 21.67 8.78
CA ILE A 72 -14.38 20.67 7.71
C ILE A 72 -14.37 19.27 8.34
N ALA A 73 -15.20 18.38 7.84
CA ALA A 73 -15.26 16.98 8.28
C ALA A 73 -14.03 16.14 7.80
N CYS A 74 -12.84 16.74 7.87
CA CYS A 74 -11.56 16.15 7.54
C CYS A 74 -10.60 16.37 8.71
N LEU A 75 -10.01 15.29 9.21
CA LEU A 75 -9.07 15.30 10.34
C LEU A 75 -8.02 14.21 10.17
N TYR A 76 -6.98 14.25 11.01
CA TYR A 76 -6.00 13.18 11.06
C TYR A 76 -6.13 12.32 12.32
N SER A 77 -5.85 11.05 12.15
CA SER A 77 -5.81 10.05 13.22
C SER A 77 -4.48 9.30 13.15
N GLN A 78 -3.69 9.33 14.22
CA GLN A 78 -2.32 8.81 14.25
C GLN A 78 -2.21 7.61 15.19
N PRO A 79 -1.72 6.44 14.74
CA PRO A 79 -1.60 5.25 15.57
C PRO A 79 -0.53 5.45 16.64
N GLN A 80 -0.88 5.23 17.92
CA GLN A 80 0.06 5.33 19.02
C GLN A 80 1.22 4.33 18.87
N GLY A 81 2.44 4.80 19.12
CA GLY A 81 3.65 3.97 19.00
C GLY A 81 4.07 3.63 17.56
N LEU A 82 3.53 4.35 16.56
CA LEU A 82 3.97 4.27 15.16
C LEU A 82 4.14 5.69 14.59
N PRO A 83 5.18 6.41 15.00
CA PRO A 83 5.39 7.80 14.59
C PRO A 83 5.64 7.91 13.08
N GLY A 84 5.27 9.06 12.52
CA GLY A 84 5.48 9.38 11.10
C GLY A 84 4.50 8.70 10.15
N VAL A 85 3.37 8.22 10.69
CA VAL A 85 2.24 7.63 9.96
C VAL A 85 0.95 8.24 10.45
N GLY A 86 0.03 8.52 9.55
CA GLY A 86 -1.32 8.99 9.89
C GLY A 86 -2.37 8.54 8.88
N PHE A 87 -3.59 8.67 9.29
CA PHE A 87 -4.76 8.38 8.49
C PHE A 87 -5.59 9.65 8.35
N MET A 88 -5.82 10.09 7.13
CA MET A 88 -6.81 11.13 6.84
C MET A 88 -8.20 10.52 6.98
N VAL A 89 -9.02 11.14 7.78
CA VAL A 89 -10.41 10.74 8.04
C VAL A 89 -11.33 11.80 7.45
N VAL A 90 -12.17 11.40 6.54
CA VAL A 90 -13.18 12.25 5.88
C VAL A 90 -14.54 11.63 6.15
N ASP A 91 -15.50 12.44 6.61
CA ASP A 91 -16.86 11.97 6.97
C ASP A 91 -16.84 10.75 7.90
N GLY A 92 -15.93 10.77 8.91
CA GLY A 92 -15.79 9.72 9.92
C GLY A 92 -15.13 8.43 9.43
N ARG A 93 -14.63 8.39 8.20
CA ARG A 93 -13.99 7.19 7.61
C ARG A 93 -12.59 7.49 7.08
N ILE A 94 -11.69 6.54 7.23
CA ILE A 94 -10.35 6.61 6.64
C ILE A 94 -10.48 6.72 5.12
N ALA A 95 -9.88 7.76 4.56
CA ALA A 95 -9.83 8.02 3.12
C ALA A 95 -8.42 7.83 2.56
N ARG A 96 -7.38 8.09 3.39
CA ARG A 96 -5.98 8.11 2.96
C ARG A 96 -5.03 7.72 4.10
N ILE A 97 -3.95 7.10 3.75
CA ILE A 97 -2.80 6.81 4.60
C ILE A 97 -1.66 7.74 4.18
N ASP A 98 -1.03 8.40 5.14
CA ASP A 98 0.15 9.22 4.94
C ASP A 98 1.34 8.67 5.70
N VAL A 99 2.50 8.61 5.05
CA VAL A 99 3.80 8.25 5.63
C VAL A 99 4.75 9.40 5.35
N TRP A 100 5.05 10.22 6.38
CA TRP A 100 5.85 11.45 6.20
C TRP A 100 7.25 11.40 6.81
N SER A 101 7.53 10.49 7.77
CA SER A 101 8.88 10.38 8.36
C SER A 101 9.29 8.96 8.76
N ASN A 102 8.37 7.99 8.71
CA ASN A 102 8.69 6.60 9.05
C ASN A 102 9.40 5.91 7.88
N ARG A 103 10.72 5.73 8.03
CA ARG A 103 11.57 5.11 6.99
C ARG A 103 11.53 3.57 6.97
N LYS A 104 10.87 2.95 7.95
CA LYS A 104 10.74 1.49 8.04
C LYS A 104 9.52 0.97 7.29
N ILE A 105 8.46 1.77 7.28
CA ILE A 105 7.24 1.44 6.51
C ILE A 105 7.56 1.42 5.02
N THR A 106 7.19 0.33 4.37
CA THR A 106 7.33 0.17 2.91
C THR A 106 5.98 0.02 2.25
N THR A 107 5.93 0.27 0.96
CA THR A 107 4.79 -0.16 0.16
C THR A 107 4.85 -1.67 -0.10
N PHE A 108 3.76 -2.26 -0.59
CA PHE A 108 3.70 -3.68 -0.99
C PHE A 108 4.73 -4.06 -2.07
N ARG A 109 5.28 -3.09 -2.81
CA ARG A 109 6.39 -3.28 -3.77
C ARG A 109 7.76 -2.93 -3.18
N GLY A 110 7.84 -2.65 -1.88
CA GLY A 110 9.08 -2.38 -1.16
C GLY A 110 9.63 -0.96 -1.31
N ALA A 111 8.85 -0.01 -1.86
CA ALA A 111 9.23 1.40 -1.90
C ALA A 111 9.10 2.05 -0.52
N LYS A 112 10.01 2.99 -0.19
CA LYS A 112 10.05 3.70 1.10
C LYS A 112 10.61 5.11 0.97
N ILE A 113 10.50 5.88 2.03
CA ILE A 113 11.15 7.20 2.16
C ILE A 113 12.66 7.03 2.02
N GLY A 114 13.28 7.87 1.20
CA GLY A 114 14.71 7.87 0.87
C GLY A 114 15.06 7.11 -0.41
N ASP A 115 14.14 6.32 -0.99
CA ASP A 115 14.36 5.69 -2.30
C ASP A 115 14.43 6.76 -3.40
N SER A 116 15.28 6.51 -4.42
CA SER A 116 15.39 7.40 -5.58
C SER A 116 14.16 7.30 -6.48
N GLU A 117 13.86 8.36 -7.25
CA GLU A 117 12.83 8.31 -8.29
C GLU A 117 13.04 7.17 -9.29
N ALA A 118 14.30 6.91 -9.66
CA ALA A 118 14.64 5.80 -10.54
C ALA A 118 14.23 4.45 -9.94
N ARG A 119 14.41 4.29 -8.61
CA ARG A 119 13.96 3.09 -7.89
C ARG A 119 12.44 2.96 -7.91
N ILE A 120 11.69 4.03 -7.71
CA ILE A 120 10.22 4.01 -7.80
C ILE A 120 9.78 3.63 -9.22
N LYS A 121 10.36 4.25 -10.24
CA LYS A 121 10.08 3.91 -11.65
C LYS A 121 10.41 2.46 -11.98
N GLN A 122 11.49 1.90 -11.41
CA GLN A 122 11.83 0.47 -11.55
C GLN A 122 10.79 -0.45 -10.91
N LEU A 123 10.33 -0.13 -9.69
CA LEU A 123 9.38 -0.95 -8.94
C LEU A 123 7.97 -0.97 -9.57
N TYR A 124 7.54 0.15 -10.11
CA TYR A 124 6.16 0.34 -10.59
C TYR A 124 6.03 0.37 -12.11
N GLY A 125 7.13 0.53 -12.83
CA GLY A 125 7.17 0.49 -14.29
C GLY A 125 6.28 1.54 -14.95
N LYS A 126 5.64 1.16 -16.05
CA LYS A 126 4.75 2.03 -16.84
C LYS A 126 3.47 2.49 -16.11
N GLN A 127 3.25 2.06 -14.87
CA GLN A 127 2.10 2.47 -14.06
C GLN A 127 2.38 3.76 -13.25
N ILE A 128 3.61 4.32 -13.35
CA ILE A 128 3.95 5.62 -12.77
C ILE A 128 3.67 6.72 -13.77
N GLN A 129 2.90 7.70 -13.31
CA GLN A 129 2.75 9.02 -13.94
C GLN A 129 3.59 10.02 -13.13
N VAL A 130 4.40 10.84 -13.81
CA VAL A 130 5.22 11.88 -13.18
C VAL A 130 4.50 13.21 -13.36
N GLN A 131 4.28 13.90 -12.24
CA GLN A 131 3.67 15.23 -12.19
C GLN A 131 4.65 16.19 -11.51
N GLN A 132 4.62 17.48 -11.90
CA GLN A 132 5.40 18.51 -11.24
C GLN A 132 4.88 18.72 -9.81
N HIS A 133 5.80 18.91 -8.86
CA HIS A 133 5.46 19.24 -7.49
C HIS A 133 4.90 20.66 -7.40
N GLU A 134 3.81 20.84 -6.62
CA GLU A 134 3.08 22.12 -6.55
C GLU A 134 3.94 23.27 -6.00
N TYR A 135 4.78 22.98 -5.00
CA TYR A 135 5.55 23.99 -4.25
C TYR A 135 7.07 23.90 -4.44
N ASP A 136 7.60 22.80 -4.95
CA ASP A 136 9.04 22.62 -5.21
C ASP A 136 9.29 22.47 -6.71
N PRO A 137 9.91 23.47 -7.37
CA PRO A 137 10.18 23.38 -8.81
C PRO A 137 11.15 22.28 -9.20
N LYS A 138 11.87 21.67 -8.25
CA LYS A 138 12.72 20.49 -8.48
C LYS A 138 12.02 19.17 -8.15
N GLY A 139 10.97 19.22 -7.36
CA GLY A 139 10.25 18.07 -6.85
C GLY A 139 9.25 17.49 -7.86
N HIS A 140 8.85 16.26 -7.60
CA HIS A 140 7.82 15.57 -8.40
C HIS A 140 6.85 14.79 -7.51
N TYR A 141 5.64 14.57 -8.02
CA TYR A 141 4.75 13.51 -7.58
C TYR A 141 4.88 12.34 -8.55
N LEU A 142 5.29 11.17 -8.05
CA LEU A 142 5.29 9.93 -8.79
C LEU A 142 4.01 9.17 -8.42
N VAL A 143 3.02 9.21 -9.29
CA VAL A 143 1.68 8.68 -9.04
C VAL A 143 1.54 7.28 -9.63
N PHE A 144 1.38 6.28 -8.78
CA PHE A 144 1.05 4.93 -9.20
C PHE A 144 -0.44 4.81 -9.50
N VAL A 145 -0.78 4.42 -10.73
CA VAL A 145 -2.13 4.18 -11.20
C VAL A 145 -2.32 2.68 -11.40
N PRO A 146 -3.12 2.01 -10.56
CA PRO A 146 -3.40 0.59 -10.69
C PRO A 146 -4.09 0.25 -12.01
N LYS A 147 -3.75 -0.92 -12.57
CA LYS A 147 -4.44 -1.46 -13.77
C LYS A 147 -5.67 -2.28 -13.42
N ASP A 148 -5.70 -2.83 -12.21
CA ASP A 148 -6.85 -3.60 -11.75
C ASP A 148 -8.08 -2.70 -11.62
N LYS A 149 -9.20 -3.14 -12.17
CA LYS A 149 -10.48 -2.42 -12.12
C LYS A 149 -10.99 -2.27 -10.67
N ALA A 150 -10.68 -3.21 -9.80
CA ALA A 150 -11.03 -3.13 -8.38
C ALA A 150 -10.32 -1.97 -7.67
N ASP A 151 -9.10 -1.64 -8.11
CA ASP A 151 -8.27 -0.59 -7.52
C ASP A 151 -8.34 0.75 -8.29
N ARG A 152 -9.19 0.87 -9.31
CA ARG A 152 -9.23 2.04 -10.21
C ARG A 152 -9.37 3.39 -9.49
N ASN A 153 -10.02 3.40 -8.32
CA ASN A 153 -10.27 4.59 -7.51
C ASN A 153 -9.19 4.84 -6.45
N PHE A 154 -8.09 4.08 -6.46
CA PHE A 154 -6.99 4.23 -5.52
C PHE A 154 -5.70 4.67 -6.22
N ARG A 155 -4.83 5.35 -5.47
CA ARG A 155 -3.49 5.75 -5.90
C ARG A 155 -2.47 5.50 -4.80
N VAL A 156 -1.21 5.35 -5.20
CA VAL A 156 -0.06 5.58 -4.32
C VAL A 156 0.72 6.75 -4.90
N VAL A 157 0.92 7.78 -4.12
CA VAL A 157 1.62 9.01 -4.54
C VAL A 157 2.90 9.14 -3.74
N PHE A 158 4.04 9.14 -4.42
CA PHE A 158 5.35 9.44 -3.84
C PHE A 158 5.69 10.89 -4.11
N GLU A 159 5.92 11.66 -3.07
CA GLU A 159 6.40 13.03 -3.15
C GLU A 159 7.91 13.03 -3.04
N THR A 160 8.59 13.75 -3.92
CA THR A 160 10.05 13.75 -4.03
C THR A 160 10.60 15.19 -4.04
N ASP A 161 11.89 15.31 -3.71
CA ASP A 161 12.68 16.54 -3.87
C ASP A 161 13.39 16.63 -5.25
N GLY A 162 12.93 15.81 -6.20
CA GLY A 162 13.54 15.63 -7.52
C GLY A 162 14.61 14.54 -7.56
N GLN A 163 15.00 14.00 -6.41
CA GLN A 163 15.99 12.92 -6.29
C GLN A 163 15.45 11.73 -5.50
N LYS A 164 14.87 11.99 -4.33
CA LYS A 164 14.45 10.99 -3.37
C LYS A 164 13.03 11.23 -2.88
N VAL A 165 12.37 10.14 -2.52
CA VAL A 165 11.07 10.16 -1.84
C VAL A 165 11.23 10.81 -0.47
N THR A 166 10.52 11.89 -0.23
CA THR A 166 10.47 12.62 1.05
C THR A 166 9.32 12.15 1.91
N ARG A 167 8.18 11.84 1.28
CA ARG A 167 6.98 11.23 1.88
C ARG A 167 6.19 10.46 0.83
N PHE A 168 5.24 9.66 1.26
CA PHE A 168 4.29 9.04 0.33
C PHE A 168 2.93 8.84 0.98
N ARG A 169 1.91 8.73 0.16
CA ARG A 169 0.54 8.50 0.59
C ARG A 169 -0.18 7.51 -0.31
N SER A 170 -1.21 6.87 0.24
CA SER A 170 -2.05 5.92 -0.47
C SER A 170 -3.50 6.10 -0.04
N GLY A 171 -4.45 5.96 -0.94
CA GLY A 171 -5.85 6.11 -0.59
C GLY A 171 -6.75 6.24 -1.81
N LYS A 172 -8.01 6.54 -1.52
CA LYS A 172 -9.03 6.72 -2.54
C LYS A 172 -8.97 8.12 -3.18
N LEU A 173 -9.49 8.22 -4.37
CA LEU A 173 -9.80 9.49 -5.03
C LEU A 173 -11.07 10.10 -4.44
N PRO A 174 -11.15 11.45 -4.34
CA PRO A 174 -10.10 12.40 -4.71
C PRO A 174 -9.06 12.67 -3.60
N GLU A 175 -9.27 12.20 -2.37
CA GLU A 175 -8.53 12.60 -1.17
C GLU A 175 -7.02 12.28 -1.24
N VAL A 176 -6.64 11.22 -1.95
CA VAL A 176 -5.22 10.87 -2.13
C VAL A 176 -4.46 11.92 -2.93
N GLU A 177 -5.14 12.74 -3.72
CA GLU A 177 -4.55 13.81 -4.54
C GLU A 177 -4.48 15.16 -3.81
N TYR A 178 -5.15 15.34 -2.67
CA TYR A 178 -5.09 16.59 -1.91
C TYR A 178 -3.67 16.83 -1.41
N VAL A 179 -3.04 17.88 -1.94
CA VAL A 179 -1.64 18.21 -1.66
C VAL A 179 -1.49 18.71 -0.23
N GLU A 180 -2.41 19.54 0.24
CA GLU A 180 -2.39 20.16 1.57
C GLU A 180 -3.08 19.31 2.66
N GLY A 181 -3.53 18.14 2.32
CA GLY A 181 -4.21 17.27 3.28
C GLY A 181 -5.62 17.74 3.63
N CYS A 182 -5.89 17.95 4.91
CA CYS A 182 -7.14 18.49 5.46
C CYS A 182 -7.12 20.01 5.62
N ALA A 183 -6.24 20.74 4.90
CA ALA A 183 -6.15 22.20 5.00
C ALA A 183 -7.32 22.89 4.29
#